data_ea59e085e0fccfd428ca99fbcc338aff
#
_entry.id   ea59e085e0fccfd428ca99fbcc338aff
#
_cell.length_a   1.000
_cell.length_b   1.000
_cell.length_c   1.000
_cell.angle_alpha   90.00
_cell.angle_beta   90.00
_cell.angle_gamma   90.00
#
_symmetry.space_group_name_H-M   'P 1'
#
loop_
_entity.id
_entity.type
_entity.pdbx_description
1 polymer ?
#
loop_
_entity_poly.entity_id
_entity_poly.type
_entity_poly.pdbx_seq_one_letter_code
_entity_poly.pdbx_strand_id
1 'polypeptide(L)'
;MKKLNQTICAIIFSTISFALGTILYCFGTFNFLENKIYDNRMIVTSHLSQPSDDICFIGIDQESINVALQEKNWGWPWPRAAYGQIVDYMKEGKAANVIFDMFYTEPSVYGPEDDLAFANSCRNYGKVIQTIDLETEGFSTGFNKIAGTNLAVITDIKENKYTILDLEK
;
A
#
# COMPACT_ATOMS: atom_id res chain seq x y z
N MET A 1 -49.99 28.40 26.71
CA MET A 1 -49.89 28.17 25.24
C MET A 1 -48.53 28.60 24.64
N LYS A 2 -47.96 29.80 24.91
CA LYS A 2 -46.64 30.21 24.31
C LYS A 2 -45.46 29.25 24.62
N LYS A 3 -45.32 28.77 25.87
CA LYS A 3 -44.24 27.85 26.26
C LYS A 3 -44.33 26.48 25.56
N LEU A 4 -45.53 25.94 25.38
CA LEU A 4 -45.72 24.66 24.69
C LEU A 4 -45.30 24.74 23.21
N ASN A 5 -45.65 25.87 22.54
CA ASN A 5 -45.23 26.08 21.15
C ASN A 5 -43.69 26.20 21.01
N GLN A 6 -43.04 26.87 21.98
CA GLN A 6 -41.58 26.98 21.99
C GLN A 6 -40.89 25.61 22.15
N THR A 7 -41.39 24.75 23.04
CA THR A 7 -40.87 23.39 23.24
C THR A 7 -41.05 22.52 21.99
N ILE A 8 -42.22 22.60 21.35
CA ILE A 8 -42.49 21.86 20.12
C ILE A 8 -41.57 22.34 19.00
N CYS A 9 -41.38 23.65 18.82
CA CYS A 9 -40.46 24.18 17.84
C CYS A 9 -39.00 23.69 18.10
N ALA A 10 -38.56 23.72 19.36
CA ALA A 10 -37.23 23.26 19.73
C ALA A 10 -37.04 21.78 19.40
N ILE A 11 -38.02 20.92 19.67
CA ILE A 11 -37.97 19.49 19.32
C ILE A 11 -37.90 19.31 17.80
N ILE A 12 -38.70 20.03 17.03
CA ILE A 12 -38.69 19.93 15.57
C ILE A 12 -37.31 20.32 15.00
N PHE A 13 -36.76 21.47 15.45
CA PHE A 13 -35.46 21.93 15.01
C PHE A 13 -34.36 20.94 15.38
N SER A 14 -34.37 20.36 16.58
CA SER A 14 -33.42 19.35 17.03
C SER A 14 -33.48 18.10 16.16
N THR A 15 -34.69 17.62 15.86
CA THR A 15 -34.89 16.41 15.02
C THR A 15 -34.43 16.67 13.60
N ILE A 16 -34.71 17.83 13.02
CA ILE A 16 -34.26 18.17 11.66
C ILE A 16 -32.72 18.27 11.62
N SER A 17 -32.12 18.94 12.60
CA SER A 17 -30.66 19.08 12.68
C SER A 17 -29.96 17.71 12.82
N PHE A 18 -30.51 16.82 13.65
CA PHE A 18 -30.00 15.48 13.83
C PHE A 18 -30.11 14.66 12.53
N ALA A 19 -31.28 14.72 11.87
CA ALA A 19 -31.50 14.01 10.60
C ALA A 19 -30.54 14.52 9.51
N LEU A 20 -30.37 15.85 9.41
CA LEU A 20 -29.42 16.43 8.45
C LEU A 20 -27.98 16.00 8.74
N GLY A 21 -27.53 16.03 9.99
CA GLY A 21 -26.22 15.59 10.40
C GLY A 21 -25.98 14.12 10.06
N THR A 22 -26.97 13.26 10.30
CA THR A 22 -26.91 11.83 9.95
C THR A 22 -26.83 11.63 8.44
N ILE A 23 -27.60 12.36 7.66
CA ILE A 23 -27.56 12.32 6.21
C ILE A 23 -26.16 12.70 5.70
N LEU A 24 -25.61 13.82 6.16
CA LEU A 24 -24.28 14.28 5.78
C LEU A 24 -23.19 13.27 6.16
N TYR A 25 -23.34 12.62 7.31
CA TYR A 25 -22.44 11.55 7.73
C TYR A 25 -22.52 10.34 6.79
N CYS A 26 -23.71 9.86 6.47
CA CYS A 26 -23.91 8.73 5.56
C CYS A 26 -23.39 8.99 4.14
N PHE A 27 -23.44 10.23 3.68
CA PHE A 27 -22.85 10.63 2.38
C PHE A 27 -21.32 10.84 2.44
N GLY A 28 -20.69 10.59 3.57
CA GLY A 28 -19.23 10.70 3.71
C GLY A 28 -18.71 12.15 3.62
N THR A 29 -19.56 13.15 3.77
CA THR A 29 -19.14 14.56 3.67
C THR A 29 -18.07 14.91 4.70
N PHE A 30 -18.10 14.24 5.86
CA PHE A 30 -17.11 14.46 6.91
C PHE A 30 -15.76 13.79 6.63
N ASN A 31 -15.69 12.79 5.74
CA ASN A 31 -14.44 12.09 5.41
C ASN A 31 -13.40 13.05 4.81
N PHE A 32 -13.85 14.00 3.98
CA PHE A 32 -12.96 15.03 3.44
C PHE A 32 -12.34 15.88 4.55
N LEU A 33 -13.17 16.31 5.51
CA LEU A 33 -12.70 17.14 6.63
C LEU A 33 -11.77 16.34 7.55
N GLU A 34 -12.12 15.09 7.84
CA GLU A 34 -11.31 14.19 8.65
C GLU A 34 -9.94 13.94 8.01
N ASN A 35 -9.89 13.61 6.73
CA ASN A 35 -8.65 13.45 5.99
C ASN A 35 -7.80 14.73 6.01
N LYS A 36 -8.42 15.88 5.80
CA LYS A 36 -7.73 17.17 5.83
C LYS A 36 -7.11 17.49 7.21
N ILE A 37 -7.87 17.21 8.27
CA ILE A 37 -7.40 17.38 9.66
C ILE A 37 -6.27 16.37 9.96
N TYR A 38 -6.42 15.13 9.50
CA TYR A 38 -5.39 14.09 9.64
C TYR A 38 -4.09 14.51 8.96
N ASP A 39 -4.16 14.91 7.69
CA ASP A 39 -2.99 15.37 6.92
C ASP A 39 -2.29 16.54 7.61
N ASN A 40 -3.06 17.54 8.04
CA ASN A 40 -2.49 18.69 8.72
C ASN A 40 -1.84 18.32 10.06
N ARG A 41 -2.45 17.40 10.81
CA ARG A 41 -1.85 16.86 12.05
C ARG A 41 -0.57 16.10 11.76
N MET A 42 -0.54 15.27 10.69
CA MET A 42 0.67 14.54 10.28
C MET A 42 1.80 15.49 9.90
N ILE A 43 1.51 16.55 9.14
CA ILE A 43 2.51 17.57 8.78
C ILE A 43 3.09 18.22 10.04
N VAL A 44 2.25 18.64 10.97
CA VAL A 44 2.69 19.31 12.22
C VAL A 44 3.52 18.35 13.08
N THR A 45 3.08 17.09 13.22
CA THR A 45 3.77 16.12 14.08
C THR A 45 5.05 15.59 13.45
N SER A 46 5.15 15.53 12.11
CA SER A 46 6.36 15.07 11.43
C SER A 46 7.58 15.97 11.71
N HIS A 47 7.36 17.26 11.92
CA HIS A 47 8.43 18.18 12.31
C HIS A 47 8.93 18.02 13.75
N LEU A 48 8.14 17.32 14.58
CA LEU A 48 8.49 17.07 15.99
C LEU A 48 9.24 15.74 16.18
N SER A 49 9.18 14.87 15.18
CA SER A 49 9.83 13.56 15.20
C SER A 49 11.16 13.61 14.46
N GLN A 50 12.21 13.07 15.05
CA GLN A 50 13.45 12.83 14.32
C GLN A 50 13.23 11.60 13.41
N PRO A 51 13.76 11.62 12.17
CA PRO A 51 13.78 10.43 11.31
C PRO A 51 14.47 9.28 12.05
N SER A 52 14.00 8.05 11.82
CA SER A 52 14.68 6.87 12.35
C SER A 52 15.91 6.57 11.52
N ASP A 53 17.05 6.38 12.16
CA ASP A 53 18.29 5.94 11.50
C ASP A 53 18.21 4.48 11.03
N ASP A 54 17.21 3.73 11.51
CA ASP A 54 16.99 2.32 11.15
C ASP A 54 16.27 2.15 9.80
N ILE A 55 15.74 3.23 9.23
CA ILE A 55 14.98 3.21 7.97
C ILE A 55 15.75 3.96 6.90
N CYS A 56 16.11 3.24 5.84
CA CYS A 56 16.71 3.82 4.63
C CYS A 56 15.67 3.83 3.52
N PHE A 57 15.38 4.99 2.97
CA PHE A 57 14.49 5.14 1.83
C PHE A 57 15.31 5.20 0.54
N ILE A 58 15.01 4.31 -0.41
CA ILE A 58 15.65 4.26 -1.73
C ILE A 58 14.62 4.66 -2.76
N GLY A 59 14.78 5.85 -3.33
CA GLY A 59 13.92 6.36 -4.40
C GLY A 59 14.52 6.09 -5.77
N ILE A 60 13.68 5.69 -6.72
CA ILE A 60 14.03 5.63 -8.14
C ILE A 60 13.50 6.90 -8.77
N ASP A 61 14.38 7.81 -9.10
CA ASP A 61 14.05 9.08 -9.73
C ASP A 61 14.31 9.06 -11.26
N GLN A 62 14.02 10.17 -11.92
CA GLN A 62 14.21 10.27 -13.36
C GLN A 62 15.69 10.16 -13.77
N GLU A 63 16.59 10.59 -12.93
CA GLU A 63 18.02 10.48 -13.18
C GLU A 63 18.46 9.01 -13.15
N SER A 64 18.01 8.25 -12.16
CA SER A 64 18.22 6.80 -12.05
C SER A 64 17.73 6.06 -13.31
N ILE A 65 16.55 6.43 -13.83
CA ILE A 65 15.98 5.84 -15.04
C ILE A 65 16.86 6.18 -16.25
N ASN A 66 17.30 7.42 -16.38
CA ASN A 66 18.14 7.85 -17.50
C ASN A 66 19.51 7.16 -17.48
N VAL A 67 20.14 7.06 -16.32
CA VAL A 67 21.42 6.36 -16.14
C VAL A 67 21.28 4.88 -16.50
N ALA A 68 20.24 4.22 -16.00
CA ALA A 68 19.99 2.81 -16.31
C ALA A 68 19.75 2.58 -17.81
N LEU A 69 19.08 3.49 -18.50
CA LEU A 69 18.89 3.42 -19.93
C LEU A 69 20.22 3.60 -20.69
N GLN A 70 21.06 4.56 -20.28
CA GLN A 70 22.31 4.86 -20.96
C GLN A 70 23.39 3.81 -20.73
N GLU A 71 23.53 3.34 -19.49
CA GLU A 71 24.62 2.44 -19.11
C GLU A 71 24.29 0.97 -19.27
N LYS A 72 23.02 0.59 -19.06
CA LYS A 72 22.55 -0.80 -19.06
C LYS A 72 21.57 -1.12 -20.19
N ASN A 73 21.14 -0.09 -20.94
CA ASN A 73 20.06 -0.21 -21.93
C ASN A 73 18.75 -0.76 -21.30
N TRP A 74 18.49 -0.40 -20.03
CA TRP A 74 17.26 -0.75 -19.34
C TRP A 74 16.22 0.36 -19.53
N GLY A 75 15.20 0.05 -20.32
CA GLY A 75 14.02 0.90 -20.41
C GLY A 75 13.16 0.80 -19.13
N TRP A 76 12.26 1.75 -18.95
CA TRP A 76 11.29 1.68 -17.87
C TRP A 76 10.02 0.90 -18.34
N PRO A 77 9.47 -0.04 -17.55
CA PRO A 77 9.98 -0.52 -16.25
C PRO A 77 11.27 -1.34 -16.39
N TRP A 78 12.12 -1.26 -15.35
CA TRP A 78 13.37 -2.01 -15.34
C TRP A 78 13.15 -3.53 -15.34
N PRO A 79 14.15 -4.30 -15.79
CA PRO A 79 14.12 -5.74 -15.63
C PRO A 79 13.94 -6.13 -14.16
N ARG A 80 13.14 -7.15 -13.89
CA ARG A 80 12.92 -7.66 -12.53
C ARG A 80 14.20 -8.18 -11.89
N ALA A 81 15.10 -8.74 -12.68
CA ALA A 81 16.43 -9.14 -12.25
C ALA A 81 17.23 -7.97 -11.62
N ALA A 82 17.01 -6.73 -12.05
CA ALA A 82 17.64 -5.55 -11.43
C ALA A 82 17.21 -5.38 -9.98
N TYR A 83 15.91 -5.55 -9.70
CA TYR A 83 15.41 -5.54 -8.32
C TYR A 83 15.92 -6.72 -7.51
N GLY A 84 16.14 -7.87 -8.16
CA GLY A 84 16.80 -9.01 -7.54
C GLY A 84 18.21 -8.67 -7.08
N GLN A 85 19.00 -7.98 -7.88
CA GLN A 85 20.34 -7.50 -7.51
C GLN A 85 20.29 -6.55 -6.31
N ILE A 86 19.29 -5.68 -6.24
CA ILE A 86 19.08 -4.80 -5.06
C ILE A 86 18.82 -5.64 -3.81
N VAL A 87 17.95 -6.65 -3.90
CA VAL A 87 17.67 -7.55 -2.78
C VAL A 87 18.94 -8.28 -2.31
N ASP A 88 19.73 -8.79 -3.24
CA ASP A 88 20.98 -9.49 -2.92
C ASP A 88 21.98 -8.54 -2.25
N TYR A 89 22.10 -7.30 -2.73
CA TYR A 89 22.92 -6.27 -2.11
C TYR A 89 22.47 -5.94 -0.69
N MET A 90 21.16 -5.80 -0.47
CA MET A 90 20.60 -5.56 0.87
C MET A 90 20.82 -6.73 1.81
N LYS A 91 20.76 -7.97 1.30
CA LYS A 91 21.10 -9.16 2.06
C LYS A 91 22.56 -9.16 2.50
N GLU A 92 23.48 -8.82 1.62
CA GLU A 92 24.91 -8.70 1.94
C GLU A 92 25.15 -7.61 2.99
N GLY A 93 24.44 -6.48 2.86
CA GLY A 93 24.45 -5.38 3.83
C GLY A 93 23.76 -5.70 5.16
N LYS A 94 23.19 -6.92 5.32
CA LYS A 94 22.48 -7.37 6.53
C LYS A 94 21.29 -6.49 6.91
N ALA A 95 20.61 -5.93 5.91
CA ALA A 95 19.36 -5.22 6.16
C ALA A 95 18.38 -6.14 6.92
N ALA A 96 17.56 -5.58 7.81
CA ALA A 96 16.59 -6.37 8.56
C ALA A 96 15.46 -6.87 7.66
N ASN A 97 14.95 -6.00 6.77
CA ASN A 97 13.92 -6.28 5.78
C ASN A 97 14.11 -5.38 4.57
N VAL A 98 13.57 -5.78 3.44
CA VAL A 98 13.42 -4.93 2.24
C VAL A 98 11.95 -4.81 1.92
N ILE A 99 11.47 -3.59 1.75
CA ILE A 99 10.06 -3.32 1.44
C ILE A 99 10.01 -2.66 0.06
N PHE A 100 9.25 -3.26 -0.85
CA PHE A 100 8.98 -2.68 -2.17
C PHE A 100 7.60 -2.03 -2.15
N ASP A 101 7.57 -0.72 -2.41
CA ASP A 101 6.33 0.02 -2.66
C ASP A 101 6.09 0.11 -4.18
N MET A 102 6.00 -1.06 -4.80
CA MET A 102 5.75 -1.21 -6.24
C MET A 102 4.83 -2.40 -6.48
N PHE A 103 3.93 -2.23 -7.44
CA PHE A 103 3.03 -3.30 -7.88
C PHE A 103 3.64 -4.06 -9.05
N TYR A 104 3.67 -5.37 -8.94
CA TYR A 104 4.09 -6.29 -10.00
C TYR A 104 2.88 -7.10 -10.47
N THR A 105 1.94 -6.44 -11.12
CA THR A 105 0.66 -7.02 -11.54
C THR A 105 0.76 -7.83 -12.83
N GLU A 106 1.78 -7.57 -13.64
CA GLU A 106 1.95 -8.16 -14.96
C GLU A 106 3.28 -8.93 -15.04
N PRO A 107 3.36 -9.96 -15.90
CA PRO A 107 4.63 -10.60 -16.20
C PRO A 107 5.68 -9.61 -16.75
N SER A 108 6.95 -9.90 -16.50
CA SER A 108 8.01 -9.06 -17.01
C SER A 108 8.03 -9.03 -18.55
N VAL A 109 8.21 -7.83 -19.09
CA VAL A 109 8.40 -7.65 -20.56
C VAL A 109 9.72 -8.26 -21.06
N TYR A 110 10.64 -8.58 -20.13
CA TYR A 110 11.91 -9.24 -20.43
C TYR A 110 11.82 -10.77 -20.35
N GLY A 111 10.62 -11.31 -20.11
CA GLY A 111 10.32 -12.74 -20.11
C GLY A 111 10.33 -13.40 -18.74
N PRO A 112 9.91 -14.68 -18.67
CA PRO A 112 9.71 -15.38 -17.40
C PRO A 112 10.99 -15.62 -16.62
N GLU A 113 12.14 -15.70 -17.27
CA GLU A 113 13.45 -15.85 -16.61
C GLU A 113 13.79 -14.62 -15.76
N ASP A 114 13.34 -13.44 -16.18
CA ASP A 114 13.51 -12.19 -15.46
C ASP A 114 12.68 -12.18 -14.15
N ASP A 115 11.43 -12.65 -14.23
CA ASP A 115 10.57 -12.84 -13.04
C ASP A 115 11.18 -13.86 -12.08
N LEU A 116 11.71 -14.99 -12.61
CA LEU A 116 12.35 -16.03 -11.82
C LEU A 116 13.63 -15.54 -11.12
N ALA A 117 14.41 -14.70 -11.79
CA ALA A 117 15.62 -14.14 -11.19
C ALA A 117 15.27 -13.32 -9.93
N PHE A 118 14.29 -12.44 -10.03
CA PHE A 118 13.81 -11.65 -8.89
C PHE A 118 13.22 -12.53 -7.78
N ALA A 119 12.36 -13.47 -8.16
CA ALA A 119 11.75 -14.39 -7.22
C ALA A 119 12.80 -15.21 -6.43
N ASN A 120 13.87 -15.67 -7.10
CA ASN A 120 14.95 -16.40 -6.46
C ASN A 120 15.73 -15.54 -5.46
N SER A 121 16.05 -14.28 -5.80
CA SER A 121 16.70 -13.36 -4.86
C SER A 121 15.81 -13.11 -3.65
N CYS A 122 14.51 -12.87 -3.84
CA CYS A 122 13.56 -12.71 -2.75
C CYS A 122 13.50 -13.95 -1.84
N ARG A 123 13.42 -15.15 -2.44
CA ARG A 123 13.40 -16.41 -1.69
C ARG A 123 14.70 -16.63 -0.91
N ASN A 124 15.84 -16.39 -1.54
CA ASN A 124 17.15 -16.56 -0.91
C ASN A 124 17.38 -15.60 0.26
N TYR A 125 16.76 -14.43 0.22
CA TYR A 125 16.81 -13.49 1.33
C TYR A 125 15.76 -13.80 2.40
N GLY A 126 14.54 -14.12 2.01
CA GLY A 126 13.43 -14.50 2.90
C GLY A 126 12.86 -13.36 3.76
N LYS A 127 13.24 -12.11 3.50
CA LYS A 127 12.82 -10.93 4.30
C LYS A 127 12.42 -9.76 3.40
N VAL A 128 11.72 -10.10 2.31
CA VAL A 128 11.17 -9.12 1.36
C VAL A 128 9.68 -8.98 1.59
N ILE A 129 9.21 -7.76 1.68
CA ILE A 129 7.80 -7.39 1.81
C ILE A 129 7.41 -6.66 0.53
N GLN A 130 6.31 -7.07 -0.07
CA GLN A 130 5.77 -6.45 -1.28
C GLN A 130 4.37 -5.93 -1.06
N THR A 131 4.00 -4.88 -1.77
CA THR A 131 2.64 -4.35 -1.80
C THR A 131 1.72 -5.28 -2.60
N ILE A 132 0.47 -5.38 -2.14
CA ILE A 132 -0.60 -6.14 -2.81
C ILE A 132 -1.75 -5.17 -3.06
N ASP A 133 -2.29 -5.18 -4.26
CA ASP A 133 -3.55 -4.52 -4.57
C ASP A 133 -4.70 -5.51 -4.43
N LEU A 134 -5.73 -5.11 -3.68
CA LEU A 134 -6.93 -5.91 -3.45
C LEU A 134 -8.09 -5.24 -4.18
N GLU A 135 -8.40 -5.71 -5.38
CA GLU A 135 -9.60 -5.29 -6.08
C GLU A 135 -10.85 -5.86 -5.41
N THR A 136 -11.81 -5.00 -5.13
CA THR A 136 -13.08 -5.37 -4.47
C THR A 136 -14.08 -6.04 -5.41
N GLU A 137 -13.90 -5.93 -6.72
CA GLU A 137 -14.79 -6.55 -7.71
C GLU A 137 -14.10 -7.74 -8.40
N GLY A 138 -14.38 -8.89 -7.83
CA GLY A 138 -13.97 -10.16 -8.40
C GLY A 138 -12.51 -10.47 -8.10
N PHE A 139 -12.33 -11.31 -7.12
CA PHE A 139 -11.10 -12.06 -6.94
C PHE A 139 -10.84 -12.81 -8.25
N SER A 140 -10.27 -12.12 -9.23
CA SER A 140 -9.67 -12.84 -10.32
C SER A 140 -8.48 -13.58 -9.70
N THR A 141 -8.52 -14.87 -9.73
CA THR A 141 -7.47 -15.79 -9.37
C THR A 141 -6.20 -15.57 -10.21
N GLY A 142 -5.99 -14.38 -10.70
CA GLY A 142 -4.84 -13.91 -11.46
C GLY A 142 -3.59 -13.68 -10.64
N PHE A 143 -3.63 -13.87 -9.32
CA PHE A 143 -2.43 -14.11 -8.50
C PHE A 143 -1.81 -15.48 -8.83
N ASN A 144 -1.95 -15.87 -10.07
CA ASN A 144 -1.26 -16.99 -10.62
C ASN A 144 0.23 -16.71 -10.63
N LYS A 145 0.87 -17.17 -9.56
CA LYS A 145 2.24 -17.62 -9.61
C LYS A 145 3.19 -16.60 -10.25
N ILE A 146 3.57 -15.59 -9.51
CA ILE A 146 4.99 -15.30 -9.54
C ILE A 146 5.63 -16.55 -8.94
N ALA A 147 6.00 -17.49 -9.80
CA ALA A 147 6.52 -18.78 -9.39
C ALA A 147 7.74 -18.52 -8.50
N GLY A 148 7.60 -18.83 -7.23
CA GLY A 148 8.71 -18.82 -6.30
C GLY A 148 8.80 -17.67 -5.30
N THR A 149 7.81 -16.82 -5.18
CA THR A 149 7.71 -15.92 -4.03
C THR A 149 6.83 -16.56 -2.97
N ASN A 150 7.26 -16.53 -1.70
CA ASN A 150 6.37 -16.78 -0.58
C ASN A 150 5.39 -15.60 -0.51
N LEU A 151 4.42 -15.57 -1.40
CA LEU A 151 3.36 -14.58 -1.37
C LEU A 151 2.42 -14.94 -0.22
N ALA A 152 2.33 -14.06 0.75
CA ALA A 152 1.27 -14.08 1.72
C ALA A 152 -0.05 -13.83 0.99
N VAL A 153 -0.89 -14.84 0.83
CA VAL A 153 -2.23 -14.69 0.29
C VAL A 153 -3.18 -14.45 1.45
N ILE A 154 -3.81 -13.30 1.44
CA ILE A 154 -4.87 -12.96 2.40
C ILE A 154 -6.13 -13.69 1.94
N THR A 155 -6.56 -14.72 2.66
CA THR A 155 -7.68 -15.58 2.23
C THR A 155 -9.02 -15.21 2.83
N ASP A 156 -9.09 -14.36 3.84
CA ASP A 156 -10.37 -13.98 4.44
C ASP A 156 -10.39 -12.53 4.91
N ILE A 157 -11.08 -11.68 4.14
CA ILE A 157 -11.27 -10.27 4.44
C ILE A 157 -12.50 -10.03 5.33
N LYS A 158 -13.41 -11.03 5.47
CA LYS A 158 -14.70 -10.85 6.15
C LYS A 158 -14.60 -10.64 7.66
N GLU A 159 -13.52 -11.07 8.28
CA GLU A 159 -13.34 -10.97 9.74
C GLU A 159 -12.14 -10.10 10.17
N ASN A 160 -11.55 -9.29 9.29
CA ASN A 160 -10.27 -8.61 9.57
C ASN A 160 -9.16 -9.57 10.05
N LYS A 161 -9.29 -10.84 9.74
CA LYS A 161 -8.29 -11.87 9.99
C LYS A 161 -7.50 -12.12 8.73
N TYR A 162 -6.25 -11.76 8.76
CA TYR A 162 -5.29 -12.03 7.70
C TYR A 162 -4.63 -13.37 7.97
N THR A 163 -4.82 -14.33 7.09
CA THR A 163 -4.09 -15.60 7.14
C THR A 163 -3.04 -15.59 6.06
N ILE A 164 -1.79 -15.62 6.46
CA ILE A 164 -0.66 -15.79 5.57
C ILE A 164 -0.60 -17.28 5.22
N LEU A 165 -0.90 -17.62 3.98
CA LEU A 165 -0.70 -18.98 3.47
C LEU A 165 0.72 -19.10 2.93
N ASP A 166 1.48 -19.98 3.53
CA ASP A 166 2.76 -20.42 2.98
C ASP A 166 2.45 -21.32 1.77
N LEU A 167 2.77 -20.85 0.57
CA LEU A 167 2.52 -21.57 -0.69
C LEU A 167 3.53 -22.68 -0.95
N GLU A 168 4.39 -22.99 0.01
CA GLU A 168 5.28 -24.16 -0.03
C GLU A 168 4.58 -25.40 0.53
N LYS A 169 3.56 -25.89 -0.14
CA LYS A 169 3.12 -27.30 0.00
C LYS A 169 2.53 -27.81 -1.31
#